data_870ba1f675e266d7da8d4be4376d5dc1
#
_entry.id   870ba1f675e266d7da8d4be4376d5dc1
#
_cell.length_a   1.000
_cell.length_b   1.000
_cell.length_c   1.000
_cell.angle_alpha   90.00
_cell.angle_beta   90.00
_cell.angle_gamma   90.00
#
_symmetry.space_group_name_H-M   'P 1'
#
loop_
_entity.id
_entity.type
_entity.pdbx_description
1 polymer ?
#
loop_
_entity_poly.entity_id
_entity_poly.type
_entity_poly.pdbx_seq_one_letter_code
_entity_poly.pdbx_strand_id
1 'polypeptide(L)'
;MVPRFERQQMMDASTLQVLVVVFLATFIRSAFGFGEALFAVPLLALFIPLKVAAPLAVLVSITIAAVVVAQDWRKIHLRSTGWLVGATLFGIPVGLLLLTSTHQQAVRIVLAIFIMAFAAYSLLGSKPPELKQDSKAWLLGCGFVAGVFGGAYGMNGPPLVIYGAMRRWSAQHFRATLQGYFLPASVIGMGGYWLAGLWVPAVTHFYLLSLPVMLPAIWLGRLVNHRLHGDTFLRYVYVGLAGIGLVLLAQSVHR
;
A
#
# COMPACT_ATOMS: atom_id res chain seq x y z
N MET A 1 -34.29 0.53 14.68
CA MET A 1 -34.38 0.60 13.20
C MET A 1 -33.98 2.03 12.80
N VAL A 2 -32.77 2.26 12.28
CA VAL A 2 -32.26 3.61 11.94
C VAL A 2 -33.07 4.15 10.76
N PRO A 3 -33.60 5.38 10.82
CA PRO A 3 -34.37 6.00 9.74
C PRO A 3 -33.58 6.03 8.44
N ARG A 4 -34.26 5.91 7.31
CA ARG A 4 -33.63 5.85 5.96
C ARG A 4 -32.77 7.09 5.69
N PHE A 5 -33.15 8.24 6.22
CA PHE A 5 -32.46 9.53 6.09
C PHE A 5 -31.09 9.53 6.84
N GLU A 6 -31.07 9.05 8.09
CA GLU A 6 -29.82 8.94 8.87
C GLU A 6 -28.84 7.93 8.25
N ARG A 7 -29.36 6.83 7.69
CA ARG A 7 -28.56 5.84 6.99
C ARG A 7 -27.90 6.41 5.74
N GLN A 8 -28.61 7.27 5.03
CA GLN A 8 -28.11 7.95 3.83
C GLN A 8 -27.04 8.99 4.19
N GLN A 9 -27.26 9.82 5.22
CA GLN A 9 -26.25 10.76 5.73
C GLN A 9 -24.98 10.07 6.26
N MET A 10 -25.11 8.94 6.95
CA MET A 10 -23.95 8.15 7.41
C MET A 10 -23.17 7.55 6.23
N MET A 11 -23.86 7.10 5.18
CA MET A 11 -23.19 6.62 3.96
C MET A 11 -22.47 7.74 3.22
N ASP A 12 -23.06 8.92 3.14
CA ASP A 12 -22.47 10.09 2.47
C ASP A 12 -21.21 10.58 3.22
N ALA A 13 -21.26 10.64 4.57
CA ALA A 13 -20.11 11.00 5.40
C ALA A 13 -18.97 9.99 5.27
N SER A 14 -19.27 8.68 5.30
CA SER A 14 -18.27 7.63 5.11
C SER A 14 -17.66 7.68 3.71
N THR A 15 -18.46 7.97 2.70
CA THR A 15 -18.01 8.11 1.31
C THR A 15 -17.03 9.27 1.17
N LEU A 16 -17.34 10.43 1.74
CA LEU A 16 -16.44 11.59 1.70
C LEU A 16 -15.10 11.28 2.39
N GLN A 17 -15.13 10.62 3.55
CA GLN A 17 -13.93 10.20 4.26
C GLN A 17 -13.07 9.24 3.40
N VAL A 18 -13.70 8.27 2.74
CA VAL A 18 -13.02 7.35 1.82
C VAL A 18 -12.36 8.12 0.67
N LEU A 19 -13.08 9.06 0.04
CA LEU A 19 -12.55 9.86 -1.07
C LEU A 19 -11.36 10.73 -0.65
N VAL A 20 -11.42 11.36 0.52
CA VAL A 20 -10.31 12.16 1.07
C VAL A 20 -9.09 11.27 1.32
N VAL A 21 -9.29 10.10 1.94
CA VAL A 21 -8.19 9.14 2.20
C VAL A 21 -7.56 8.66 0.89
N VAL A 22 -8.38 8.29 -0.11
CA VAL A 22 -7.88 7.85 -1.43
C VAL A 22 -7.15 8.98 -2.15
N PHE A 23 -7.65 10.22 -2.09
CA PHE A 23 -6.95 11.38 -2.66
C PHE A 23 -5.57 11.55 -2.06
N LEU A 24 -5.47 11.61 -0.73
CA LEU A 24 -4.21 11.80 -0.01
C LEU A 24 -3.23 10.65 -0.27
N ALA A 25 -3.70 9.41 -0.22
CA ALA A 25 -2.88 8.23 -0.48
C ALA A 25 -2.36 8.20 -1.93
N THR A 26 -3.21 8.53 -2.90
CA THR A 26 -2.86 8.64 -4.32
C THR A 26 -1.84 9.75 -4.55
N PHE A 27 -2.05 10.92 -3.93
CA PHE A 27 -1.12 12.03 -3.98
C PHE A 27 0.27 11.64 -3.42
N ILE A 28 0.30 11.03 -2.22
CA ILE A 28 1.53 10.56 -1.56
C ILE A 28 2.29 9.61 -2.49
N ARG A 29 1.62 8.56 -3.01
CA ARG A 29 2.28 7.62 -3.92
C ARG A 29 2.80 8.28 -5.19
N SER A 30 2.03 9.18 -5.77
CA SER A 30 2.41 9.86 -7.01
C SER A 30 3.60 10.81 -6.78
N ALA A 31 3.71 11.42 -5.58
CA ALA A 31 4.83 12.26 -5.19
C ALA A 31 6.10 11.43 -4.85
N PHE A 32 5.96 10.27 -4.19
CA PHE A 32 7.10 9.51 -3.63
C PHE A 32 7.35 8.15 -4.30
N GLY A 33 6.43 7.68 -5.11
CA GLY A 33 6.56 6.41 -5.82
C GLY A 33 6.09 5.19 -5.02
N PHE A 34 5.71 5.33 -3.74
CA PHE A 34 5.18 4.26 -2.88
C PHE A 34 4.36 4.84 -1.72
N GLY A 35 3.75 4.00 -0.91
CA GLY A 35 3.17 4.38 0.38
C GLY A 35 1.66 4.55 0.40
N GLU A 36 0.95 4.50 -0.76
CA GLU A 36 -0.50 4.70 -0.76
C GLU A 36 -1.23 3.72 0.16
N ALA A 37 -0.90 2.44 0.08
CA ALA A 37 -1.55 1.43 0.89
C ALA A 37 -1.16 1.52 2.37
N LEU A 38 0.06 2.00 2.69
CA LEU A 38 0.50 2.26 4.04
C LEU A 38 -0.35 3.33 4.73
N PHE A 39 -0.86 4.30 3.98
CA PHE A 39 -1.76 5.33 4.47
C PHE A 39 -3.23 4.95 4.29
N ALA A 40 -3.60 4.49 3.08
CA ALA A 40 -4.98 4.21 2.76
C ALA A 40 -5.57 3.12 3.65
N VAL A 41 -4.90 1.96 3.77
CA VAL A 41 -5.49 0.81 4.46
C VAL A 41 -5.71 1.08 5.95
N PRO A 42 -4.73 1.60 6.73
CA PRO A 42 -4.97 1.94 8.13
C PRO A 42 -6.06 2.99 8.31
N LEU A 43 -6.04 4.07 7.52
CA LEU A 43 -7.04 5.14 7.63
C LEU A 43 -8.43 4.67 7.21
N LEU A 44 -8.55 3.92 6.11
CA LEU A 44 -9.82 3.33 5.69
C LEU A 44 -10.35 2.35 6.73
N ALA A 45 -9.47 1.58 7.39
CA ALA A 45 -9.87 0.63 8.42
C ALA A 45 -10.48 1.28 9.68
N LEU A 46 -10.36 2.61 9.83
CA LEU A 46 -11.06 3.38 10.87
C LEU A 46 -12.56 3.54 10.56
N PHE A 47 -12.94 3.58 9.28
CA PHE A 47 -14.28 3.92 8.80
C PHE A 47 -15.01 2.75 8.16
N ILE A 48 -14.28 1.85 7.49
CA ILE A 48 -14.82 0.69 6.78
C ILE A 48 -14.10 -0.60 7.19
N PRO A 49 -14.75 -1.78 7.05
CA PRO A 49 -14.11 -3.06 7.38
C PRO A 49 -12.82 -3.28 6.59
N LEU A 50 -11.79 -3.85 7.23
CA LEU A 50 -10.50 -4.14 6.59
C LEU A 50 -10.66 -5.03 5.34
N LYS A 51 -11.65 -5.96 5.34
CA LYS A 51 -12.01 -6.79 4.19
C LYS A 51 -12.52 -6.01 2.96
N VAL A 52 -12.92 -4.75 3.15
CA VAL A 52 -13.28 -3.81 2.07
C VAL A 52 -12.13 -2.86 1.77
N ALA A 53 -11.47 -2.36 2.82
CA ALA A 53 -10.36 -1.40 2.71
C ALA A 53 -9.16 -1.97 1.91
N ALA A 54 -8.78 -3.23 2.17
CA ALA A 54 -7.63 -3.84 1.50
C ALA A 54 -7.86 -4.04 -0.02
N PRO A 55 -8.97 -4.67 -0.50
CA PRO A 55 -9.25 -4.76 -1.93
C PRO A 55 -9.40 -3.39 -2.61
N LEU A 56 -10.02 -2.41 -1.95
CA LEU A 56 -10.13 -1.04 -2.47
C LEU A 56 -8.75 -0.41 -2.68
N ALA A 57 -7.87 -0.51 -1.70
CA ALA A 57 -6.50 0.00 -1.80
C ALA A 57 -5.74 -0.68 -2.95
N VAL A 58 -5.95 -1.98 -3.18
CA VAL A 58 -5.32 -2.72 -4.28
C VAL A 58 -5.83 -2.24 -5.64
N LEU A 59 -7.13 -1.97 -5.82
CA LEU A 59 -7.67 -1.39 -7.06
C LEU A 59 -7.10 0.01 -7.33
N VAL A 60 -7.01 0.85 -6.29
CA VAL A 60 -6.36 2.16 -6.35
C VAL A 60 -4.89 2.00 -6.77
N SER A 61 -4.18 1.03 -6.17
CA SER A 61 -2.79 0.70 -6.50
C SER A 61 -2.61 0.31 -7.96
N ILE A 62 -3.48 -0.55 -8.51
CA ILE A 62 -3.45 -0.96 -9.93
C ILE A 62 -3.57 0.26 -10.84
N THR A 63 -4.54 1.13 -10.55
CA THR A 63 -4.79 2.33 -11.37
C THR A 63 -3.58 3.26 -11.40
N ILE A 64 -3.01 3.58 -10.21
CA ILE A 64 -1.83 4.44 -10.12
C ILE A 64 -0.64 3.79 -10.82
N ALA A 65 -0.40 2.49 -10.56
CA ALA A 65 0.73 1.78 -11.16
C ALA A 65 0.61 1.71 -12.69
N ALA A 66 -0.59 1.46 -13.23
CA ALA A 66 -0.83 1.43 -14.67
C ALA A 66 -0.49 2.78 -15.32
N VAL A 67 -0.95 3.89 -14.72
CA VAL A 67 -0.65 5.24 -15.22
C VAL A 67 0.86 5.53 -15.17
N VAL A 68 1.54 5.19 -14.08
CA VAL A 68 2.98 5.48 -13.92
C VAL A 68 3.83 4.56 -14.81
N VAL A 69 3.50 3.28 -14.91
CA VAL A 69 4.18 2.33 -15.80
C VAL A 69 4.05 2.78 -17.26
N ALA A 70 2.85 3.20 -17.69
CA ALA A 70 2.66 3.73 -19.05
C ALA A 70 3.56 4.95 -19.36
N GLN A 71 3.90 5.75 -18.33
CA GLN A 71 4.76 6.92 -18.47
C GLN A 71 6.27 6.59 -18.43
N ASP A 72 6.69 5.63 -17.59
CA ASP A 72 8.12 5.40 -17.26
C ASP A 72 8.59 3.95 -17.51
N TRP A 73 7.89 3.16 -18.34
CA TRP A 73 8.15 1.72 -18.55
C TRP A 73 9.59 1.37 -18.92
N ARG A 74 10.31 2.26 -19.65
CA ARG A 74 11.70 2.06 -20.07
C ARG A 74 12.72 2.10 -18.94
N LYS A 75 12.33 2.58 -17.75
CA LYS A 75 13.22 2.70 -16.57
C LYS A 75 13.07 1.54 -15.59
N ILE A 76 12.24 0.54 -15.90
CA ILE A 76 11.94 -0.59 -15.01
C ILE A 76 13.07 -1.62 -15.08
N HIS A 77 13.56 -2.05 -13.92
CA HIS A 77 14.54 -3.15 -13.81
C HIS A 77 13.83 -4.51 -13.83
N LEU A 78 13.52 -5.00 -15.03
CA LEU A 78 12.66 -6.18 -15.26
C LEU A 78 13.15 -7.45 -14.54
N ARG A 79 14.47 -7.65 -14.43
CA ARG A 79 15.04 -8.86 -13.81
C ARG A 79 14.72 -8.95 -12.32
N SER A 80 14.96 -7.89 -11.55
CA SER A 80 14.64 -7.86 -10.12
C SER A 80 13.14 -7.91 -9.90
N THR A 81 12.36 -7.18 -10.71
CA THR A 81 10.90 -7.20 -10.70
C THR A 81 10.34 -8.61 -10.88
N GLY A 82 10.85 -9.37 -11.85
CA GLY A 82 10.38 -10.74 -12.12
C GLY A 82 10.58 -11.69 -10.93
N TRP A 83 11.75 -11.66 -10.28
CA TRP A 83 12.00 -12.46 -9.07
C TRP A 83 11.11 -12.06 -7.90
N LEU A 84 10.93 -10.76 -7.68
CA LEU A 84 10.05 -10.24 -6.63
C LEU A 84 8.60 -10.66 -6.84
N VAL A 85 8.06 -10.49 -8.06
CA VAL A 85 6.69 -10.89 -8.41
C VAL A 85 6.51 -12.41 -8.30
N GLY A 86 7.49 -13.20 -8.78
CA GLY A 86 7.46 -14.66 -8.67
C GLY A 86 7.35 -15.12 -7.21
N ALA A 87 8.14 -14.54 -6.31
CA ALA A 87 8.07 -14.87 -4.87
C ALA A 87 6.76 -14.39 -4.23
N THR A 88 6.21 -13.26 -4.69
CA THR A 88 4.93 -12.71 -4.22
C THR A 88 3.75 -13.66 -4.48
N LEU A 89 3.77 -14.43 -5.57
CA LEU A 89 2.74 -15.43 -5.86
C LEU A 89 2.55 -16.44 -4.72
N PHE A 90 3.61 -16.82 -4.04
CA PHE A 90 3.56 -17.73 -2.91
C PHE A 90 3.19 -17.03 -1.59
N GLY A 91 3.48 -15.75 -1.45
CA GLY A 91 3.15 -14.96 -0.27
C GLY A 91 1.67 -14.55 -0.21
N ILE A 92 1.05 -14.20 -1.34
CA ILE A 92 -0.34 -13.73 -1.41
C ILE A 92 -1.34 -14.72 -0.79
N PRO A 93 -1.32 -16.03 -1.08
CA PRO A 93 -2.23 -16.98 -0.45
C PRO A 93 -2.13 -17.00 1.07
N VAL A 94 -0.91 -16.93 1.61
CA VAL A 94 -0.67 -16.87 3.06
C VAL A 94 -1.28 -15.57 3.64
N GLY A 95 -1.09 -14.44 2.97
CA GLY A 95 -1.69 -13.16 3.38
C GLY A 95 -3.21 -13.17 3.34
N LEU A 96 -3.82 -13.78 2.31
CA LEU A 96 -5.27 -13.94 2.19
C LEU A 96 -5.85 -14.81 3.32
N LEU A 97 -5.19 -15.91 3.67
CA LEU A 97 -5.58 -16.73 4.81
C LEU A 97 -5.56 -15.93 6.11
N LEU A 98 -4.57 -15.07 6.31
CA LEU A 98 -4.53 -14.17 7.47
C LEU A 98 -5.69 -13.18 7.47
N LEU A 99 -6.00 -12.53 6.33
CA LEU A 99 -7.10 -11.56 6.22
C LEU A 99 -8.47 -12.20 6.43
N THR A 100 -8.66 -13.43 5.95
CA THR A 100 -9.94 -14.15 6.06
C THR A 100 -10.11 -14.90 7.38
N SER A 101 -9.04 -15.00 8.19
CA SER A 101 -9.07 -15.68 9.49
C SER A 101 -10.06 -15.03 10.46
N THR A 102 -10.49 -15.79 11.48
CA THR A 102 -11.37 -15.31 12.54
C THR A 102 -10.67 -14.34 13.51
N HIS A 103 -9.34 -14.33 13.52
CA HIS A 103 -8.50 -13.55 14.45
C HIS A 103 -8.17 -12.15 13.90
N GLN A 104 -9.17 -11.39 13.46
CA GLN A 104 -8.97 -10.07 12.86
C GLN A 104 -8.25 -9.07 13.79
N GLN A 105 -8.40 -9.21 15.10
CA GLN A 105 -7.69 -8.39 16.09
C GLN A 105 -6.19 -8.65 16.04
N ALA A 106 -5.76 -9.91 16.05
CA ALA A 106 -4.35 -10.27 15.92
C ALA A 106 -3.76 -9.75 14.60
N VAL A 107 -4.51 -9.85 13.50
CA VAL A 107 -4.11 -9.33 12.19
C VAL A 107 -3.88 -7.81 12.24
N ARG A 108 -4.75 -7.04 12.90
CA ARG A 108 -4.58 -5.58 13.09
C ARG A 108 -3.38 -5.23 13.96
N ILE A 109 -3.15 -5.99 15.04
CA ILE A 109 -1.99 -5.79 15.93
C ILE A 109 -0.68 -6.02 15.15
N VAL A 110 -0.59 -7.12 14.39
CA VAL A 110 0.57 -7.41 13.55
C VAL A 110 0.81 -6.28 12.54
N LEU A 111 -0.26 -5.75 11.91
CA LEU A 111 -0.20 -4.61 11.02
C LEU A 111 0.37 -3.37 11.73
N ALA A 112 -0.17 -3.03 12.90
CA ALA A 112 0.24 -1.86 13.68
C ALA A 112 1.73 -1.97 14.07
N ILE A 113 2.15 -3.11 14.60
CA ILE A 113 3.55 -3.38 14.98
C ILE A 113 4.47 -3.25 13.76
N PHE A 114 4.07 -3.82 12.62
CA PHE A 114 4.86 -3.75 11.41
C PHE A 114 5.01 -2.31 10.89
N ILE A 115 3.93 -1.52 10.87
CA ILE A 115 3.96 -0.10 10.46
C ILE A 115 4.87 0.69 11.40
N MET A 116 4.76 0.48 12.70
CA MET A 116 5.58 1.17 13.70
C MET A 116 7.05 0.78 13.57
N ALA A 117 7.36 -0.51 13.42
CA ALA A 117 8.73 -0.99 13.23
C ALA A 117 9.35 -0.42 11.95
N PHE A 118 8.58 -0.37 10.84
CA PHE A 118 9.02 0.22 9.59
C PHE A 118 9.25 1.74 9.73
N ALA A 119 8.35 2.46 10.38
CA ALA A 119 8.48 3.87 10.63
C ALA A 119 9.70 4.19 11.51
N ALA A 120 9.88 3.45 12.60
CA ALA A 120 11.04 3.58 13.49
C ALA A 120 12.36 3.30 12.76
N TYR A 121 12.45 2.19 12.01
CA TYR A 121 13.61 1.86 11.19
C TYR A 121 13.97 2.99 10.22
N SER A 122 12.96 3.56 9.55
CA SER A 122 13.15 4.62 8.57
C SER A 122 13.52 5.96 9.20
N LEU A 123 12.97 6.29 10.38
CA LEU A 123 13.25 7.52 11.13
C LEU A 123 14.63 7.52 11.78
N LEU A 124 15.09 6.37 12.28
CA LEU A 124 16.40 6.23 12.89
C LEU A 124 17.55 6.38 11.89
N GLY A 125 17.24 6.55 10.60
CA GLY A 125 18.23 6.74 9.55
C GLY A 125 19.17 5.55 9.38
N SER A 126 18.77 4.38 9.85
CA SER A 126 19.54 3.14 9.75
C SER A 126 19.80 2.83 8.29
N LYS A 127 21.05 2.98 7.87
CA LYS A 127 21.45 2.58 6.52
C LYS A 127 21.57 1.06 6.52
N PRO A 128 20.71 0.34 5.79
CA PRO A 128 20.82 -1.11 5.72
C PRO A 128 22.18 -1.50 5.10
N PRO A 129 22.67 -2.71 5.34
CA PRO A 129 23.90 -3.20 4.74
C PRO A 129 23.77 -3.11 3.21
N GLU A 130 24.85 -2.70 2.56
CA GLU A 130 24.86 -2.55 1.10
C GLU A 130 24.97 -3.89 0.41
N LEU A 131 24.08 -4.16 -0.53
CA LEU A 131 24.16 -5.28 -1.45
C LEU A 131 24.75 -4.82 -2.78
N LYS A 132 26.01 -5.13 -3.05
CA LYS A 132 26.68 -4.76 -4.29
C LYS A 132 26.05 -5.38 -5.54
N GLN A 133 25.46 -6.57 -5.41
CA GLN A 133 24.79 -7.30 -6.50
C GLN A 133 23.40 -7.78 -6.08
N ASP A 134 22.56 -8.15 -7.06
CA ASP A 134 21.26 -8.75 -6.77
C ASP A 134 21.45 -10.11 -6.10
N SER A 135 20.92 -10.23 -4.89
CA SER A 135 20.89 -11.49 -4.16
C SER A 135 19.53 -12.16 -4.35
N LYS A 136 19.52 -13.35 -4.96
CA LYS A 136 18.29 -14.14 -5.14
C LYS A 136 17.59 -14.41 -3.81
N ALA A 137 18.34 -14.70 -2.75
CA ALA A 137 17.78 -14.95 -1.43
C ALA A 137 17.02 -13.74 -0.89
N TRP A 138 17.60 -12.53 -1.00
CA TRP A 138 16.93 -11.29 -0.61
C TRP A 138 15.74 -10.96 -1.50
N LEU A 139 15.84 -11.18 -2.83
CA LEU A 139 14.72 -10.97 -3.74
C LEU A 139 13.54 -11.90 -3.42
N LEU A 140 13.82 -13.18 -3.21
CA LEU A 140 12.80 -14.16 -2.85
C LEU A 140 12.20 -13.87 -1.48
N GLY A 141 13.02 -13.59 -0.47
CA GLY A 141 12.56 -13.26 0.88
C GLY A 141 11.71 -12.00 0.91
N CYS A 142 12.20 -10.90 0.34
CA CYS A 142 11.44 -9.64 0.27
C CYS A 142 10.18 -9.77 -0.56
N GLY A 143 10.22 -10.48 -1.70
CA GLY A 143 9.05 -10.73 -2.53
C GLY A 143 7.99 -11.57 -1.82
N PHE A 144 8.39 -12.65 -1.12
CA PHE A 144 7.47 -13.46 -0.33
C PHE A 144 6.79 -12.65 0.78
N VAL A 145 7.58 -11.95 1.61
CA VAL A 145 7.05 -11.09 2.68
C VAL A 145 6.15 -10.00 2.11
N ALA A 146 6.56 -9.36 0.99
CA ALA A 146 5.71 -8.39 0.29
C ALA A 146 4.39 -9.02 -0.18
N GLY A 147 4.42 -10.27 -0.63
CA GLY A 147 3.22 -11.03 -1.00
C GLY A 147 2.30 -11.29 0.19
N VAL A 148 2.84 -11.68 1.34
CA VAL A 148 2.05 -11.89 2.58
C VAL A 148 1.38 -10.58 3.00
N PHE A 149 2.10 -9.47 3.04
CA PHE A 149 1.52 -8.16 3.37
C PHE A 149 0.56 -7.66 2.29
N GLY A 150 0.83 -7.96 1.02
CA GLY A 150 -0.05 -7.66 -0.10
C GLY A 150 -1.39 -8.38 0.00
N GLY A 151 -1.38 -9.68 0.30
CA GLY A 151 -2.57 -10.50 0.48
C GLY A 151 -3.36 -10.14 1.73
N ALA A 152 -2.69 -9.88 2.86
CA ALA A 152 -3.35 -9.56 4.13
C ALA A 152 -3.89 -8.12 4.18
N TYR A 153 -3.15 -7.15 3.63
CA TYR A 153 -3.43 -5.72 3.86
C TYR A 153 -3.38 -4.87 2.59
N GLY A 154 -3.09 -5.45 1.42
CA GLY A 154 -2.86 -4.69 0.20
C GLY A 154 -1.54 -3.89 0.21
N MET A 155 -0.61 -4.17 1.13
CA MET A 155 0.59 -3.38 1.40
C MET A 155 1.89 -4.13 1.09
N ASN A 156 2.34 -4.11 -0.15
CA ASN A 156 3.56 -4.81 -0.58
C ASN A 156 4.85 -3.96 -0.46
N GLY A 157 4.70 -2.64 -0.22
CA GLY A 157 5.81 -1.68 -0.35
C GLY A 157 6.99 -1.86 0.61
N PRO A 158 6.79 -1.98 1.93
CA PRO A 158 7.87 -1.90 2.91
C PRO A 158 9.04 -2.88 2.71
N PRO A 159 8.85 -4.18 2.45
CA PRO A 159 9.96 -5.09 2.19
C PRO A 159 10.79 -4.70 0.96
N LEU A 160 10.13 -4.13 -0.05
CA LEU A 160 10.76 -3.68 -1.29
C LEU A 160 11.55 -2.39 -1.09
N VAL A 161 11.05 -1.48 -0.24
CA VAL A 161 11.78 -0.27 0.15
C VAL A 161 13.07 -0.63 0.85
N ILE A 162 13.04 -1.62 1.76
CA ILE A 162 14.25 -2.14 2.42
C ILE A 162 15.22 -2.70 1.37
N TYR A 163 14.75 -3.54 0.46
CA TYR A 163 15.60 -4.11 -0.60
C TYR A 163 16.21 -3.03 -1.49
N GLY A 164 15.42 -2.08 -1.98
CA GLY A 164 15.91 -0.97 -2.81
C GLY A 164 16.92 -0.07 -2.08
N ALA A 165 16.74 0.15 -0.78
CA ALA A 165 17.69 0.86 0.07
C ALA A 165 19.01 0.09 0.22
N MET A 166 18.97 -1.23 0.41
CA MET A 166 20.15 -2.11 0.44
C MET A 166 20.91 -2.09 -0.90
N ARG A 167 20.19 -2.00 -2.02
CA ARG A 167 20.76 -1.93 -3.38
C ARG A 167 21.26 -0.53 -3.76
N ARG A 168 21.08 0.47 -2.91
CA ARG A 168 21.45 1.87 -3.21
C ARG A 168 20.89 2.36 -4.53
N TRP A 169 19.66 1.94 -4.88
CA TRP A 169 19.01 2.41 -6.11
C TRP A 169 18.83 3.92 -6.12
N SER A 170 19.10 4.57 -7.24
CA SER A 170 18.74 5.98 -7.41
C SER A 170 17.23 6.16 -7.29
N ALA A 171 16.78 7.34 -6.88
CA ALA A 171 15.36 7.64 -6.68
C ALA A 171 14.50 7.31 -7.91
N GLN A 172 15.03 7.56 -9.12
CA GLN A 172 14.33 7.26 -10.37
C GLN A 172 14.23 5.75 -10.63
N HIS A 173 15.34 5.03 -10.42
CA HIS A 173 15.40 3.57 -10.59
C HIS A 173 14.51 2.85 -9.60
N PHE A 174 14.55 3.30 -8.35
CA PHE A 174 13.72 2.83 -7.26
C PHE A 174 12.22 2.99 -7.58
N ARG A 175 11.81 4.21 -7.96
CA ARG A 175 10.41 4.50 -8.31
C ARG A 175 9.93 3.62 -9.47
N ALA A 176 10.67 3.57 -10.58
CA ALA A 176 10.27 2.82 -11.76
C ALA A 176 10.16 1.31 -11.47
N THR A 177 11.16 0.74 -10.79
CA THR A 177 11.18 -0.69 -10.45
C THR A 177 10.05 -1.07 -9.50
N LEU A 178 9.76 -0.23 -8.51
CA LEU A 178 8.61 -0.45 -7.62
C LEU A 178 7.28 -0.42 -8.37
N GLN A 179 7.08 0.51 -9.30
CA GLN A 179 5.84 0.56 -10.07
C GLN A 179 5.71 -0.65 -11.01
N GLY A 180 6.83 -1.06 -11.62
CA GLY A 180 6.88 -2.30 -12.41
C GLY A 180 6.52 -3.55 -11.63
N TYR A 181 6.87 -3.60 -10.33
CA TYR A 181 6.47 -4.66 -9.42
C TYR A 181 5.00 -4.52 -8.98
N PHE A 182 4.58 -3.31 -8.57
CA PHE A 182 3.25 -3.12 -7.99
C PHE A 182 2.12 -3.47 -8.97
N LEU A 183 2.29 -3.17 -10.25
CA LEU A 183 1.24 -3.43 -11.24
C LEU A 183 0.90 -4.94 -11.30
N PRO A 184 1.81 -5.86 -11.65
CA PRO A 184 1.50 -7.28 -11.72
C PRO A 184 1.16 -7.86 -10.33
N ALA A 185 1.86 -7.47 -9.27
CA ALA A 185 1.59 -7.97 -7.93
C ALA A 185 0.19 -7.58 -7.43
N SER A 186 -0.25 -6.35 -7.70
CA SER A 186 -1.58 -5.89 -7.31
C SER A 186 -2.68 -6.56 -8.16
N VAL A 187 -2.45 -6.80 -9.45
CA VAL A 187 -3.39 -7.55 -10.30
C VAL A 187 -3.56 -8.97 -9.78
N ILE A 188 -2.46 -9.65 -9.46
CA ILE A 188 -2.49 -11.01 -8.87
C ILE A 188 -3.20 -10.98 -7.51
N GLY A 189 -2.87 -10.01 -6.65
CA GLY A 189 -3.52 -9.83 -5.35
C GLY A 189 -5.02 -9.59 -5.47
N MET A 190 -5.45 -8.78 -6.45
CA MET A 190 -6.87 -8.54 -6.72
C MET A 190 -7.57 -9.82 -7.21
N GLY A 191 -6.91 -10.63 -8.04
CA GLY A 191 -7.39 -11.95 -8.42
C GLY A 191 -7.60 -12.86 -7.19
N GLY A 192 -6.65 -12.83 -6.24
CA GLY A 192 -6.77 -13.53 -4.96
C GLY A 192 -7.95 -13.04 -4.12
N TYR A 193 -8.17 -11.74 -4.02
CA TYR A 193 -9.35 -11.18 -3.33
C TYR A 193 -10.66 -11.56 -4.00
N TRP A 194 -10.69 -11.59 -5.32
CA TRP A 194 -11.86 -12.04 -6.07
C TRP A 194 -12.18 -13.52 -5.79
N LEU A 195 -11.19 -14.39 -5.84
CA LEU A 195 -11.34 -15.83 -5.51
C LEU A 195 -11.75 -16.05 -4.05
N ALA A 196 -11.29 -15.21 -3.14
CA ALA A 196 -11.68 -15.24 -1.72
C ALA A 196 -13.06 -14.61 -1.44
N GLY A 197 -13.81 -14.15 -2.46
CA GLY A 197 -15.12 -13.53 -2.32
C GLY A 197 -15.08 -12.15 -1.66
N LEU A 198 -13.92 -11.49 -1.63
CA LEU A 198 -13.73 -10.17 -1.02
C LEU A 198 -13.98 -9.01 -2.00
N TRP A 199 -14.19 -9.29 -3.28
CA TRP A 199 -14.64 -8.28 -4.23
C TRP A 199 -16.16 -8.10 -4.16
N VAL A 200 -16.58 -7.38 -3.13
CA VAL A 200 -17.99 -7.09 -2.86
C VAL A 200 -18.44 -5.78 -3.53
N PRO A 201 -19.77 -5.55 -3.73
CA PRO A 201 -20.29 -4.35 -4.38
C PRO A 201 -19.80 -3.03 -3.76
N ALA A 202 -19.58 -3.01 -2.45
CA ALA A 202 -19.05 -1.84 -1.75
C ALA A 202 -17.64 -1.46 -2.25
N VAL A 203 -16.78 -2.43 -2.55
CA VAL A 203 -15.43 -2.20 -3.12
C VAL A 203 -15.54 -1.50 -4.47
N THR A 204 -16.38 -2.04 -5.37
CA THR A 204 -16.62 -1.46 -6.70
C THR A 204 -17.20 -0.05 -6.59
N HIS A 205 -18.17 0.15 -5.70
CA HIS A 205 -18.80 1.46 -5.48
C HIS A 205 -17.78 2.53 -5.06
N PHE A 206 -17.02 2.28 -3.99
CA PHE A 206 -15.99 3.22 -3.52
C PHE A 206 -14.89 3.44 -4.55
N TYR A 207 -14.49 2.38 -5.29
CA TYR A 207 -13.48 2.50 -6.33
C TYR A 207 -13.93 3.42 -7.48
N LEU A 208 -15.15 3.22 -8.00
CA LEU A 208 -15.68 4.04 -9.10
C LEU A 208 -15.81 5.51 -8.68
N LEU A 209 -16.28 5.78 -7.47
CA LEU A 209 -16.34 7.14 -6.92
C LEU A 209 -14.95 7.76 -6.71
N SER A 210 -13.93 6.94 -6.49
CA SER A 210 -12.56 7.41 -6.29
C SER A 210 -11.84 7.79 -7.61
N LEU A 211 -12.25 7.23 -8.76
CA LEU A 211 -11.56 7.48 -10.04
C LEU A 211 -11.43 8.97 -10.40
N PRO A 212 -12.49 9.80 -10.31
CA PRO A 212 -12.38 11.23 -10.62
C PRO A 212 -11.42 11.97 -9.67
N VAL A 213 -11.31 11.50 -8.41
CA VAL A 213 -10.48 12.12 -7.37
C VAL A 213 -9.01 11.73 -7.52
N MET A 214 -8.76 10.52 -8.04
CA MET A 214 -7.40 10.02 -8.28
C MET A 214 -6.65 10.79 -9.37
N LEU A 215 -7.32 11.19 -10.45
CA LEU A 215 -6.68 11.88 -11.57
C LEU A 215 -5.98 13.19 -11.15
N PRO A 216 -6.65 14.15 -10.48
CA PRO A 216 -6.00 15.35 -9.98
C PRO A 216 -4.94 15.04 -8.92
N ALA A 217 -5.13 14.01 -8.08
CA ALA A 217 -4.14 13.60 -7.09
C ALA A 217 -2.84 13.09 -7.73
N ILE A 218 -2.95 12.29 -8.82
CA ILE A 218 -1.79 11.82 -9.59
C ILE A 218 -1.04 13.00 -10.21
N TRP A 219 -1.77 13.92 -10.80
CA TRP A 219 -1.18 15.09 -11.45
C TRP A 219 -0.46 16.00 -10.44
N LEU A 220 -1.12 16.35 -9.34
CA LEU A 220 -0.53 17.14 -8.26
C LEU A 220 0.70 16.46 -7.64
N GLY A 221 0.62 15.17 -7.37
CA GLY A 221 1.74 14.40 -6.83
C GLY A 221 2.94 14.42 -7.77
N ARG A 222 2.71 14.32 -9.08
CA ARG A 222 3.77 14.43 -10.09
C ARG A 222 4.44 15.80 -10.10
N LEU A 223 3.66 16.89 -10.02
CA LEU A 223 4.19 18.26 -9.93
C LEU A 223 5.11 18.43 -8.71
N VAL A 224 4.67 17.89 -7.57
CA VAL A 224 5.43 17.93 -6.33
C VAL A 224 6.70 17.07 -6.44
N ASN A 225 6.62 15.87 -7.03
CA ASN A 225 7.78 15.00 -7.24
C ASN A 225 8.93 15.69 -7.99
N HIS A 226 8.63 16.55 -8.97
CA HIS A 226 9.65 17.30 -9.71
C HIS A 226 10.32 18.43 -8.89
N ARG A 227 9.69 18.87 -7.80
CA ARG A 227 10.17 20.00 -6.97
C ARG A 227 10.77 19.59 -5.63
N LEU A 228 10.53 18.37 -5.17
CA LEU A 228 10.96 17.93 -3.84
C LEU A 228 12.33 17.26 -3.87
N HIS A 229 13.20 17.74 -2.98
CA HIS A 229 14.42 17.05 -2.60
C HIS A 229 14.07 16.10 -1.44
N GLY A 230 14.19 14.80 -1.70
CA GLY A 230 13.52 13.65 -1.08
C GLY A 230 13.52 13.45 0.44
N ASP A 231 14.54 13.88 1.19
CA ASP A 231 14.76 13.31 2.53
C ASP A 231 13.84 13.87 3.63
N THR A 232 13.59 15.17 3.63
CA THR A 232 12.79 15.83 4.69
C THR A 232 11.33 15.39 4.65
N PHE A 233 10.76 15.22 3.47
CA PHE A 233 9.37 14.82 3.33
C PHE A 233 9.14 13.36 3.75
N LEU A 234 10.03 12.43 3.39
CA LEU A 234 9.95 11.04 3.83
C LEU A 234 9.92 10.95 5.36
N ARG A 235 10.64 11.83 6.04
CA ARG A 235 10.61 11.91 7.50
C ARG A 235 9.21 12.24 8.04
N TYR A 236 8.50 13.20 7.45
CA TYR A 236 7.11 13.50 7.85
C TYR A 236 6.15 12.36 7.56
N VAL A 237 6.34 11.68 6.43
CA VAL A 237 5.57 10.47 6.07
C VAL A 237 5.75 9.39 7.15
N TYR A 238 6.97 9.12 7.58
CA TYR A 238 7.26 8.10 8.60
C TYR A 238 6.72 8.50 9.97
N VAL A 239 6.78 9.77 10.35
CA VAL A 239 6.15 10.27 11.59
C VAL A 239 4.63 10.05 11.54
N GLY A 240 3.99 10.38 10.42
CA GLY A 240 2.56 10.13 10.21
C GLY A 240 2.21 8.64 10.31
N LEU A 241 3.02 7.77 9.71
CA LEU A 241 2.85 6.31 9.80
C LEU A 241 2.99 5.79 11.24
N ALA A 242 3.96 6.31 12.00
CA ALA A 242 4.10 5.96 13.41
C ALA A 242 2.85 6.35 14.20
N GLY A 243 2.30 7.55 13.96
CA GLY A 243 1.04 8.00 14.57
C GLY A 243 -0.14 7.09 14.22
N ILE A 244 -0.29 6.72 12.95
CA ILE A 244 -1.35 5.79 12.50
C ILE A 244 -1.19 4.42 13.14
N GLY A 245 0.03 3.89 13.21
CA GLY A 245 0.34 2.63 13.87
C GLY A 245 -0.07 2.63 15.35
N LEU A 246 0.21 3.72 16.08
CA LEU A 246 -0.20 3.91 17.48
C LEU A 246 -1.73 3.92 17.62
N VAL A 247 -2.45 4.64 16.75
CA VAL A 247 -3.93 4.68 16.76
C VAL A 247 -4.51 3.29 16.52
N LEU A 248 -4.00 2.54 15.54
CA LEU A 248 -4.44 1.18 15.27
C LEU A 248 -4.18 0.24 16.44
N LEU A 249 -3.02 0.37 17.09
CA LEU A 249 -2.66 -0.43 18.26
C LEU A 249 -3.61 -0.12 19.43
N ALA A 250 -3.83 1.15 19.74
CA ALA A 250 -4.74 1.58 20.78
C ALA A 250 -6.17 1.06 20.55
N GLN A 251 -6.68 1.13 19.33
CA GLN A 251 -8.02 0.60 18.98
C GLN A 251 -8.08 -0.93 19.05
N SER A 252 -6.96 -1.62 18.88
CA SER A 252 -6.92 -3.09 18.93
C SER A 252 -6.86 -3.62 20.37
N VAL A 253 -6.40 -2.81 21.33
CA VAL A 253 -6.32 -3.17 22.75
C VAL A 253 -7.65 -2.89 23.47
N HIS A 254 -8.42 -1.90 23.02
CA HIS A 254 -9.68 -1.49 23.67
C HIS A 254 -10.95 -2.21 23.15
N ARG A 255 -10.82 -3.17 22.26
CA ARG A 255 -11.90 -4.06 21.78
C ARG A 255 -11.57 -5.52 22.05
#